data_6b2687bf0a64c4cec79bce04aad9cf94
#
_entry.id   6b2687bf0a64c4cec79bce04aad9cf94
#
_cell.length_a   1.000
_cell.length_b   1.000
_cell.length_c   1.000
_cell.angle_alpha   90.00
_cell.angle_beta   90.00
_cell.angle_gamma   90.00
#
_symmetry.space_group_name_H-M   'P 1'
#
loop_
_entity.id
_entity.type
_entity.pdbx_description
1 polymer ?
#
loop_
_entity_poly.entity_id
_entity_poly.type
_entity_poly.pdbx_seq_one_letter_code
_entity_poly.pdbx_strand_id
1 'polypeptide(L)'
;KFAESYPSQLSVSTEQRMVIGRAFAMNPDLLLMDEPYGQMDIKMRFYLEDEVIRLWKETGTTVIFITHNIEEAVYLAQKVLILTNKPAKVKERLSIDLPHPRNVSGSEFIRIRKYVTDQIKWW
;
A
#
# COMPACT_ATOMS: atom_id res chain seq x y z
N LYS A 1 -15.31 20.42 2.86
CA LYS A 1 -14.71 21.64 2.27
C LYS A 1 -14.69 21.62 0.74
N PHE A 2 -14.60 20.44 0.09
CA PHE A 2 -14.48 20.30 -1.37
C PHE A 2 -15.68 19.61 -2.04
N ALA A 3 -16.83 19.49 -1.34
CA ALA A 3 -17.98 18.75 -1.85
C ALA A 3 -18.56 19.31 -3.16
N GLU A 4 -18.41 20.62 -3.38
CA GLU A 4 -18.88 21.32 -4.57
C GLU A 4 -17.77 21.55 -5.61
N SER A 5 -16.57 21.00 -5.39
CA SER A 5 -15.44 21.22 -6.30
C SER A 5 -15.40 20.15 -7.40
N TYR A 6 -15.08 20.56 -8.62
CA TYR A 6 -14.79 19.63 -9.72
C TYR A 6 -13.38 19.03 -9.55
N PRO A 7 -13.14 17.80 -10.05
CA PRO A 7 -11.82 17.16 -9.96
C PRO A 7 -10.67 18.06 -10.42
N SER A 8 -10.83 18.79 -11.51
CA SER A 8 -9.82 19.72 -12.04
C SER A 8 -9.45 20.90 -11.12
N GLN A 9 -10.22 21.12 -10.07
CA GLN A 9 -9.99 22.16 -9.05
C GLN A 9 -9.30 21.62 -7.80
N LEU A 10 -9.07 20.31 -7.75
CA LEU A 10 -8.46 19.64 -6.61
C LEU A 10 -6.95 19.50 -6.79
N SER A 11 -6.22 19.47 -5.67
CA SER A 11 -4.83 19.03 -5.71
C SER A 11 -4.77 17.53 -5.98
N VAL A 12 -3.69 17.07 -6.60
CA VAL A 12 -3.45 15.64 -6.88
C VAL A 12 -3.65 14.78 -5.62
N SER A 13 -3.20 15.26 -4.49
CA SER A 13 -3.37 14.56 -3.20
C SER A 13 -4.83 14.45 -2.76
N THR A 14 -5.62 15.50 -2.94
CA THR A 14 -7.05 15.47 -2.60
C THR A 14 -7.81 14.54 -3.55
N GLU A 15 -7.45 14.55 -4.82
CA GLU A 15 -8.01 13.65 -5.83
C GLU A 15 -7.76 12.20 -5.49
N GLN A 16 -6.52 11.83 -5.14
CA GLN A 16 -6.17 10.48 -4.73
C GLN A 16 -6.89 10.03 -3.45
N ARG A 17 -7.02 10.90 -2.47
CA ARG A 17 -7.85 10.62 -1.28
C ARG A 17 -9.29 10.32 -1.63
N MET A 18 -9.86 11.06 -2.56
CA MET A 18 -11.24 10.84 -3.04
C MET A 18 -11.36 9.50 -3.77
N VAL A 19 -10.37 9.13 -4.58
CA VAL A 19 -10.35 7.83 -5.28
C VAL A 19 -10.34 6.67 -4.27
N ILE A 20 -9.45 6.74 -3.27
CA ILE A 20 -9.37 5.74 -2.20
C ILE A 20 -10.67 5.71 -1.38
N GLY A 21 -11.14 6.87 -0.93
CA GLY A 21 -12.38 6.97 -0.16
C GLY A 21 -13.60 6.42 -0.91
N ARG A 22 -13.71 6.71 -2.21
CA ARG A 22 -14.77 6.18 -3.07
C ARG A 22 -14.71 4.67 -3.19
N ALA A 23 -13.51 4.09 -3.34
CA ALA A 23 -13.32 2.66 -3.45
C ALA A 23 -13.80 1.93 -2.16
N PHE A 24 -13.44 2.44 -1.00
CA PHE A 24 -13.88 1.88 0.29
C PHE A 24 -15.38 2.16 0.58
N ALA A 25 -15.92 3.30 0.11
CA ALA A 25 -17.33 3.64 0.32
C ALA A 25 -18.30 2.67 -0.37
N MET A 26 -17.84 1.93 -1.39
CA MET A 26 -18.61 0.85 -2.01
C MET A 26 -18.76 -0.37 -1.11
N ASN A 27 -18.07 -0.38 0.04
CA ASN A 27 -18.02 -1.49 1.00
C ASN A 27 -17.74 -2.86 0.33
N PRO A 28 -16.66 -2.97 -0.45
CA PRO A 28 -16.36 -4.19 -1.19
C PRO A 28 -15.80 -5.27 -0.25
N ASP A 29 -16.10 -6.54 -0.57
CA ASP A 29 -15.43 -7.67 0.10
C ASP A 29 -13.95 -7.78 -0.27
N LEU A 30 -13.62 -7.38 -1.51
CA LEU A 30 -12.27 -7.39 -2.06
C LEU A 30 -12.00 -6.09 -2.82
N LEU A 31 -10.91 -5.42 -2.47
CA LEU A 31 -10.41 -4.23 -3.15
C LEU A 31 -9.06 -4.53 -3.80
N LEU A 32 -8.94 -4.24 -5.08
CA LEU A 32 -7.70 -4.34 -5.84
C LEU A 32 -7.10 -2.94 -6.02
N MET A 33 -5.85 -2.77 -5.60
CA MET A 33 -5.10 -1.54 -5.74
C MET A 33 -3.81 -1.83 -6.53
N ASP A 34 -3.69 -1.24 -7.71
CA ASP A 34 -2.54 -1.43 -8.61
C ASP A 34 -1.75 -0.13 -8.70
N GLU A 35 -0.55 -0.12 -8.12
CA GLU A 35 0.37 1.01 -8.06
C GLU A 35 -0.31 2.35 -7.68
N PRO A 36 -1.13 2.40 -6.60
CA PRO A 36 -2.07 3.50 -6.39
C PRO A 36 -1.39 4.83 -6.04
N TYR A 37 -0.11 4.82 -5.65
CA TYR A 37 0.57 6.05 -5.21
C TYR A 37 1.47 6.66 -6.29
N GLY A 38 1.76 5.94 -7.37
CA GLY A 38 2.50 6.45 -8.53
C GLY A 38 3.74 7.29 -8.16
N GLN A 39 3.84 8.48 -8.75
CA GLN A 39 4.94 9.43 -8.53
C GLN A 39 4.61 10.49 -7.46
N MET A 40 4.16 10.07 -6.29
CA MET A 40 3.90 10.98 -5.18
C MET A 40 5.17 11.27 -4.38
N ASP A 41 5.20 12.46 -3.76
CA ASP A 41 6.21 12.75 -2.75
C ASP A 41 6.04 11.85 -1.51
N ILE A 42 7.15 11.63 -0.80
CA ILE A 42 7.22 10.71 0.33
C ILE A 42 6.20 11.04 1.42
N LYS A 43 6.01 12.31 1.75
CA LYS A 43 5.11 12.74 2.81
C LYS A 43 3.65 12.42 2.47
N MET A 44 3.26 12.69 1.23
CA MET A 44 1.91 12.42 0.76
C MET A 44 1.63 10.92 0.68
N ARG A 45 2.63 10.13 0.24
CA ARG A 45 2.52 8.68 0.20
C ARG A 45 2.23 8.11 1.59
N PHE A 46 3.04 8.42 2.61
CA PHE A 46 2.78 7.95 3.98
C PHE A 46 1.41 8.35 4.51
N TYR A 47 0.98 9.58 4.20
CA TYR A 47 -0.35 10.03 4.59
C TYR A 47 -1.46 9.17 3.97
N LEU A 48 -1.36 8.81 2.69
CA LEU A 48 -2.35 7.99 2.00
C LEU A 48 -2.27 6.52 2.44
N GLU A 49 -1.08 6.01 2.73
CA GLU A 49 -0.88 4.67 3.32
C GLU A 49 -1.58 4.56 4.68
N ASP A 50 -1.44 5.56 5.54
CA ASP A 50 -2.13 5.61 6.84
C ASP A 50 -3.66 5.68 6.67
N GLU A 51 -4.15 6.43 5.68
CA GLU A 51 -5.58 6.47 5.36
C GLU A 51 -6.10 5.10 4.89
N VAL A 52 -5.35 4.38 4.05
CA VAL A 52 -5.71 3.02 3.63
C VAL A 52 -5.74 2.06 4.83
N ILE A 53 -4.74 2.12 5.72
CA ILE A 53 -4.72 1.30 6.94
C ILE A 53 -5.93 1.61 7.83
N ARG A 54 -6.27 2.89 8.00
CA ARG A 54 -7.43 3.31 8.78
C ARG A 54 -8.73 2.75 8.20
N LEU A 55 -8.96 2.96 6.91
CA LEU A 55 -10.16 2.48 6.22
C LEU A 55 -10.25 0.95 6.22
N TRP A 56 -9.13 0.27 6.01
CA TRP A 56 -9.06 -1.18 6.10
C TRP A 56 -9.46 -1.70 7.49
N LYS A 57 -8.98 -1.07 8.57
CA LYS A 57 -9.36 -1.44 9.95
C LYS A 57 -10.83 -1.18 10.22
N GLU A 58 -11.40 -0.11 9.69
CA GLU A 58 -12.80 0.26 9.89
C GLU A 58 -13.76 -0.64 9.11
N THR A 59 -13.41 -1.02 7.89
CA THR A 59 -14.30 -1.75 6.98
C THR A 59 -14.12 -3.27 7.01
N GLY A 60 -12.92 -3.76 7.39
CA GLY A 60 -12.59 -5.18 7.30
C GLY A 60 -12.44 -5.70 5.86
N THR A 61 -12.38 -4.82 4.87
CA THR A 61 -12.22 -5.15 3.45
C THR A 61 -10.93 -5.93 3.22
N THR A 62 -10.99 -7.00 2.44
CA THR A 62 -9.78 -7.66 1.94
C THR A 62 -9.13 -6.80 0.86
N VAL A 63 -7.85 -6.46 1.02
CA VAL A 63 -7.14 -5.62 0.05
C VAL A 63 -6.00 -6.42 -0.59
N ILE A 64 -5.96 -6.44 -1.92
CA ILE A 64 -4.79 -6.87 -2.70
C ILE A 64 -4.13 -5.62 -3.25
N PHE A 65 -2.90 -5.39 -2.83
CA PHE A 65 -2.11 -4.21 -3.15
C PHE A 65 -0.91 -4.61 -4.00
N ILE A 66 -0.81 -4.09 -5.22
CA ILE A 66 0.29 -4.34 -6.14
C ILE A 66 1.20 -3.13 -6.13
N THR A 67 2.48 -3.36 -5.89
CA THR A 67 3.51 -2.33 -5.91
C THR A 67 4.88 -2.91 -6.24
N HIS A 68 5.75 -2.10 -6.83
CA HIS A 68 7.17 -2.39 -6.95
C HIS A 68 8.00 -1.77 -5.81
N ASN A 69 7.36 -1.01 -4.92
CA ASN A 69 8.00 -0.39 -3.77
C ASN A 69 7.99 -1.34 -2.56
N ILE A 70 9.16 -1.84 -2.18
CA ILE A 70 9.31 -2.79 -1.08
C ILE A 70 8.86 -2.19 0.26
N GLU A 71 9.14 -0.90 0.47
CA GLU A 71 8.75 -0.22 1.71
C GLU A 71 7.24 -0.14 1.87
N GLU A 72 6.50 0.19 0.80
CA GLU A 72 5.04 0.15 0.78
C GLU A 72 4.50 -1.24 1.11
N ALA A 73 5.04 -2.27 0.46
CA ALA A 73 4.62 -3.64 0.71
C ALA A 73 4.83 -4.04 2.18
N VAL A 74 6.00 -3.72 2.74
CA VAL A 74 6.31 -4.02 4.15
C VAL A 74 5.54 -3.11 5.11
N TYR A 75 5.19 -1.88 4.72
CA TYR A 75 4.44 -0.97 5.58
C TYR A 75 2.96 -1.35 5.69
N LEU A 76 2.34 -1.73 4.58
CA LEU A 76 0.89 -1.95 4.49
C LEU A 76 0.47 -3.39 4.80
N ALA A 77 1.16 -4.38 4.25
CA ALA A 77 0.62 -5.73 4.13
C ALA A 77 0.83 -6.61 5.37
N GLN A 78 -0.14 -7.48 5.68
CA GLN A 78 0.04 -8.60 6.60
C GLN A 78 0.72 -9.79 5.92
N LYS A 79 0.56 -9.90 4.60
CA LYS A 79 1.20 -10.95 3.79
C LYS A 79 1.78 -10.32 2.53
N VAL A 80 3.02 -10.64 2.22
CA VAL A 80 3.71 -10.21 1.00
C VAL A 80 3.94 -11.42 0.11
N LEU A 81 3.53 -11.33 -1.15
CA LEU A 81 3.84 -12.30 -2.19
C LEU A 81 4.96 -11.74 -3.05
N ILE A 82 6.10 -12.40 -3.05
CA ILE A 82 7.24 -12.04 -3.89
C ILE A 82 7.13 -12.83 -5.19
N LEU A 83 7.14 -12.12 -6.31
CA LEU A 83 7.04 -12.71 -7.63
C LEU A 83 8.41 -12.81 -8.31
N THR A 84 8.57 -13.82 -9.17
CA THR A 84 9.74 -13.97 -10.04
C THR A 84 9.61 -13.06 -11.26
N ASN A 85 10.68 -12.97 -12.05
CA ASN A 85 10.65 -12.47 -13.42
C ASN A 85 9.72 -13.33 -14.30
N LYS A 86 9.44 -12.79 -15.49
CA LYS A 86 8.63 -13.51 -16.50
C LYS A 86 9.30 -14.82 -16.93
N PRO A 87 8.53 -15.91 -16.98
CA PRO A 87 7.12 -16.04 -16.59
C PRO A 87 6.95 -15.93 -15.06
N ALA A 88 6.06 -15.01 -14.62
CA ALA A 88 5.88 -14.70 -13.21
C ALA A 88 5.30 -15.89 -12.42
N LYS A 89 5.98 -16.23 -11.34
CA LYS A 89 5.53 -17.23 -10.35
C LYS A 89 5.69 -16.66 -8.95
N VAL A 90 4.94 -17.17 -8.00
CA VAL A 90 5.16 -16.84 -6.60
C VAL A 90 6.48 -17.47 -6.15
N LYS A 91 7.49 -16.63 -5.89
CA LYS A 91 8.79 -17.04 -5.35
C LYS A 91 8.69 -17.36 -3.87
N GLU A 92 8.00 -16.49 -3.13
CA GLU A 92 7.87 -16.63 -1.69
C GLU A 92 6.58 -15.98 -1.18
N ARG A 93 6.11 -16.48 -0.02
CA ARG A 93 4.99 -15.93 0.76
C ARG A 93 5.50 -15.60 2.15
N LEU A 94 5.54 -14.32 2.47
CA LEU A 94 6.03 -13.82 3.75
C LEU A 94 4.87 -13.26 4.57
N SER A 95 4.71 -13.72 5.81
CA SER A 95 3.82 -13.09 6.80
C SER A 95 4.57 -12.02 7.56
N ILE A 96 3.97 -10.85 7.72
CA ILE A 96 4.53 -9.73 8.47
C ILE A 96 3.74 -9.56 9.75
N ASP A 97 4.35 -9.97 10.86
CA ASP A 97 3.75 -9.92 12.20
C ASP A 97 4.16 -8.65 12.95
N LEU A 98 3.97 -7.51 12.29
CA LEU A 98 4.17 -6.18 12.88
C LEU A 98 2.83 -5.46 12.96
N PRO A 99 2.45 -4.94 14.14
CA PRO A 99 1.23 -4.16 14.29
C PRO A 99 1.31 -2.82 13.55
N HIS A 100 0.15 -2.29 13.13
CA HIS A 100 0.04 -0.93 12.60
C HIS A 100 -0.29 0.07 13.71
N PRO A 101 0.24 1.31 13.66
CA PRO A 101 1.17 1.83 12.64
C PRO A 101 2.57 1.25 12.79
N ARG A 102 3.25 0.99 11.67
CA ARG A 102 4.61 0.43 11.64
C ARG A 102 5.66 1.52 11.69
N ASN A 103 6.69 1.32 12.53
CA ASN A 103 7.83 2.22 12.58
C ASN A 103 8.86 1.83 11.50
N VAL A 104 8.95 2.62 10.43
CA VAL A 104 9.88 2.37 9.31
C VAL A 104 11.36 2.41 9.70
N SER A 105 11.68 3.06 10.81
CA SER A 105 13.04 3.11 11.39
C SER A 105 13.29 2.03 12.43
N GLY A 106 12.30 1.21 12.74
CA GLY A 106 12.41 0.12 13.70
C GLY A 106 13.27 -1.02 13.15
N SER A 107 14.05 -1.65 14.02
CA SER A 107 14.99 -2.72 13.63
C SER A 107 14.30 -3.89 12.92
N GLU A 108 13.13 -4.31 13.39
CA GLU A 108 12.34 -5.38 12.76
C GLU A 108 11.83 -5.00 11.37
N PHE A 109 11.32 -3.78 11.20
CA PHE A 109 10.90 -3.28 9.90
C PHE A 109 12.06 -3.29 8.90
N ILE A 110 13.22 -2.77 9.31
CA ILE A 110 14.44 -2.72 8.50
C ILE A 110 14.89 -4.14 8.14
N ARG A 111 14.84 -5.08 9.08
CA ARG A 111 15.20 -6.48 8.87
C ARG A 111 14.30 -7.13 7.80
N ILE A 112 12.98 -6.95 7.91
CA ILE A 112 12.01 -7.52 6.95
C ILE A 112 12.19 -6.87 5.58
N ARG A 113 12.32 -5.54 5.52
CA ARG A 113 12.56 -4.81 4.27
C ARG A 113 13.82 -5.30 3.57
N LYS A 114 14.92 -5.47 4.33
CA LYS A 114 16.17 -6.02 3.79
C LYS A 114 15.96 -7.43 3.26
N TYR A 115 15.30 -8.30 4.01
CA TYR A 115 15.01 -9.65 3.59
C TYR A 115 14.25 -9.69 2.26
N VAL A 116 13.16 -8.92 2.14
CA VAL A 116 12.38 -8.82 0.89
C VAL A 116 13.25 -8.29 -0.26
N THR A 117 14.09 -7.28 0.01
CA THR A 117 15.03 -6.74 -0.98
C THR A 117 15.97 -7.82 -1.50
N ASP A 118 16.54 -8.63 -0.60
CA ASP A 118 17.49 -9.70 -0.97
C ASP A 118 16.79 -10.81 -1.78
N GLN A 119 15.49 -11.06 -1.55
CA GLN A 119 14.71 -12.02 -2.35
C GLN A 119 14.42 -11.53 -3.78
N ILE A 120 14.33 -10.22 -3.99
CA ILE A 120 14.06 -9.62 -5.30
C ILE A 120 15.35 -9.42 -6.11
N LYS A 121 16.50 -9.31 -5.45
CA LYS A 121 17.81 -9.28 -6.11
C LYS A 121 18.08 -10.59 -6.82
N TRP A 122 18.06 -10.56 -8.13
CA TRP A 122 18.29 -11.70 -9.02
C TRP A 122 19.41 -11.42 -10.04
N TRP A 123 20.18 -10.38 -9.76
CA TRP A 123 21.43 -10.04 -10.45
C TRP A 123 22.62 -10.25 -9.52
#